data_2da5afb173ee777be570b88e916df4f7
#
_entry.id   2da5afb173ee777be570b88e916df4f7
#
_cell.length_a   1.000
_cell.length_b   1.000
_cell.length_c   1.000
_cell.angle_alpha   90.00
_cell.angle_beta   90.00
_cell.angle_gamma   90.00
#
_symmetry.space_group_name_H-M   'P 1'
#
loop_
_entity.id
_entity.type
_entity.pdbx_description
1 polymer ?
#
loop_
_entity_poly.entity_id
_entity_poly.type
_entity_poly.pdbx_seq_one_letter_code
_entity_poly.pdbx_strand_id
1 'polypeptide(L)'
;LLIVIATGYDSANSGTDHAFLTWGWRIPFLLSAIMVIIGLYVRLKLEETPVFKLAVERGQKVKTPLAQVFKTSWRQLIIGTFVMLATYTLFYIMTTWVVSYGTGKVADVNGPKLAIPYTDFLELQLIAVLFFAALIPVAGLLADKYGRRPTLIVITAAIVLFGLSFHWFADPSSASAGKMLVFMCVGLGLMGLTFGPMSAVLPELFPTNVRYTGSGISYNTASILGAAVAPFIATWLVSSYGVGWVGVYLAIAAALTLISLIIMKETRDQSLDSV
;
A
#
# COMPACT_ATOMS: atom_id res chain seq x y z
N LEU A 1 -4.78 16.28 -2.35
CA LEU A 1 -3.63 17.05 -1.88
C LEU A 1 -3.44 18.35 -2.67
N LEU A 2 -3.06 18.30 -3.95
CA LEU A 2 -2.78 19.48 -4.76
C LEU A 2 -3.90 20.53 -4.74
N ILE A 3 -5.16 20.13 -4.81
CA ILE A 3 -6.31 21.04 -4.80
C ILE A 3 -6.48 21.67 -3.41
N VAL A 4 -6.27 20.91 -2.34
CA VAL A 4 -6.31 21.44 -0.96
C VAL A 4 -5.22 22.51 -0.77
N ILE A 5 -4.00 22.21 -1.20
CA ILE A 5 -2.88 23.16 -1.14
C ILE A 5 -3.16 24.38 -2.02
N ALA A 6 -3.59 24.19 -3.27
CA ALA A 6 -3.86 25.27 -4.22
C ALA A 6 -5.01 26.20 -3.77
N THR A 7 -5.97 25.70 -3.00
CA THR A 7 -7.08 26.48 -2.45
C THR A 7 -6.77 27.07 -1.08
N GLY A 8 -5.64 26.69 -0.45
CA GLY A 8 -5.30 27.12 0.91
C GLY A 8 -6.28 26.62 1.98
N TYR A 9 -6.94 25.49 1.74
CA TYR A 9 -7.91 24.94 2.69
C TYR A 9 -7.22 24.41 3.94
N ASP A 10 -7.63 24.93 5.09
CA ASP A 10 -7.27 24.44 6.42
C ASP A 10 -8.51 23.96 7.16
N SER A 11 -8.53 22.70 7.56
CA SER A 11 -9.67 22.10 8.26
C SER A 11 -9.98 22.71 9.62
N ALA A 12 -9.03 23.43 10.22
CA ALA A 12 -9.20 24.10 11.50
C ALA A 12 -9.70 25.54 11.37
N ASN A 13 -9.31 26.25 10.30
CA ASN A 13 -9.48 27.70 10.17
C ASN A 13 -10.35 28.11 8.96
N SER A 14 -10.63 27.21 8.01
CA SER A 14 -11.44 27.53 6.84
C SER A 14 -12.93 27.46 7.16
N GLY A 15 -13.67 28.51 6.83
CA GLY A 15 -15.12 28.54 6.96
C GLY A 15 -15.85 27.59 6.00
N THR A 16 -17.14 27.37 6.24
CA THR A 16 -17.99 26.48 5.41
C THR A 16 -18.12 26.94 3.95
N ASP A 17 -17.91 28.21 3.67
CA ASP A 17 -18.00 28.81 2.33
C ASP A 17 -16.69 28.73 1.54
N HIS A 18 -15.68 28.07 2.09
CA HIS A 18 -14.38 27.92 1.43
C HIS A 18 -14.52 27.19 0.08
N ALA A 19 -13.83 27.70 -0.95
CA ALA A 19 -13.92 27.19 -2.33
C ALA A 19 -13.67 25.68 -2.44
N PHE A 20 -12.80 25.12 -1.61
CA PHE A 20 -12.59 23.67 -1.56
C PHE A 20 -13.85 22.91 -1.11
N LEU A 21 -14.52 23.39 -0.05
CA LEU A 21 -15.72 22.74 0.51
C LEU A 21 -16.96 22.93 -0.37
N THR A 22 -17.07 24.05 -1.06
CA THR A 22 -18.24 24.35 -1.90
C THR A 22 -18.21 23.58 -3.23
N TRP A 23 -17.07 23.55 -3.91
CA TRP A 23 -17.00 22.86 -5.22
C TRP A 23 -15.63 22.20 -5.51
N GLY A 24 -14.53 22.67 -4.94
CA GLY A 24 -13.17 22.22 -5.28
C GLY A 24 -12.93 20.74 -5.07
N TRP A 25 -13.56 20.13 -4.07
CA TRP A 25 -13.49 18.69 -3.82
C TRP A 25 -14.05 17.84 -4.96
N ARG A 26 -14.91 18.41 -5.83
CA ARG A 26 -15.48 17.71 -6.98
C ARG A 26 -14.48 17.53 -8.13
N ILE A 27 -13.46 18.37 -8.23
CA ILE A 27 -12.48 18.34 -9.32
C ILE A 27 -11.82 16.95 -9.46
N PRO A 28 -11.29 16.32 -8.40
CA PRO A 28 -10.68 14.99 -8.50
C PRO A 28 -11.67 13.95 -9.01
N PHE A 29 -12.94 14.02 -8.60
CA PHE A 29 -13.98 13.09 -9.03
C PHE A 29 -14.34 13.29 -10.51
N LEU A 30 -14.42 14.54 -10.99
CA LEU A 30 -14.63 14.84 -12.41
C LEU A 30 -13.45 14.39 -13.27
N LEU A 31 -12.22 14.60 -12.79
CA LEU A 31 -11.02 14.11 -13.46
C LEU A 31 -11.00 12.56 -13.48
N SER A 32 -11.49 11.90 -12.45
CA SER A 32 -11.58 10.44 -12.44
C SER A 32 -12.54 9.89 -13.49
N ALA A 33 -13.57 10.64 -13.87
CA ALA A 33 -14.47 10.26 -14.96
C ALA A 33 -13.72 10.11 -16.30
N ILE A 34 -12.75 10.98 -16.58
CA ILE A 34 -11.88 10.88 -17.76
C ILE A 34 -11.07 9.58 -17.72
N MET A 35 -10.50 9.24 -16.56
CA MET A 35 -9.76 7.99 -16.37
C MET A 35 -10.65 6.75 -16.55
N VAL A 36 -11.91 6.82 -16.10
CA VAL A 36 -12.89 5.74 -16.30
C VAL A 36 -13.19 5.55 -17.79
N ILE A 37 -13.40 6.64 -18.55
CA ILE A 37 -13.64 6.59 -19.99
C ILE A 37 -12.43 5.98 -20.73
N ILE A 38 -11.21 6.43 -20.39
CA ILE A 38 -9.97 5.88 -20.96
C ILE A 38 -9.85 4.40 -20.60
N GLY A 39 -10.06 4.02 -19.34
CA GLY A 39 -9.99 2.63 -18.88
C GLY A 39 -11.02 1.75 -19.57
N LEU A 40 -12.24 2.23 -19.77
CA LEU A 40 -13.30 1.52 -20.50
C LEU A 40 -12.92 1.34 -21.98
N TYR A 41 -12.42 2.40 -22.64
CA TYR A 41 -11.96 2.34 -24.02
C TYR A 41 -10.84 1.30 -24.19
N VAL A 42 -9.83 1.33 -23.33
CA VAL A 42 -8.74 0.34 -23.35
C VAL A 42 -9.29 -1.07 -23.13
N ARG A 43 -10.15 -1.27 -22.14
CA ARG A 43 -10.73 -2.58 -21.82
C ARG A 43 -11.56 -3.15 -22.98
N LEU A 44 -12.30 -2.33 -23.69
CA LEU A 44 -13.10 -2.77 -24.84
C LEU A 44 -12.24 -3.12 -26.08
N LYS A 45 -11.00 -2.58 -26.14
CA LYS A 45 -10.06 -2.84 -27.24
C LYS A 45 -9.02 -3.92 -26.93
N LEU A 46 -8.85 -4.28 -25.66
CA LEU A 46 -7.92 -5.35 -25.28
C LEU A 46 -8.49 -6.72 -25.69
N GLU A 47 -7.71 -7.44 -26.49
CA GLU A 47 -7.94 -8.84 -26.75
C GLU A 47 -7.50 -9.69 -25.56
N GLU A 48 -8.12 -10.88 -25.43
CA GLU A 48 -7.70 -11.91 -24.49
C GLU A 48 -6.22 -12.29 -24.73
N THR A 49 -5.48 -12.45 -23.64
CA THR A 49 -4.06 -12.83 -23.73
C THR A 49 -3.89 -14.17 -24.43
N PRO A 50 -2.82 -14.36 -25.24
CA PRO A 50 -2.57 -15.65 -25.92
C PRO A 50 -2.57 -16.85 -24.96
N VAL A 51 -2.01 -16.67 -23.77
CA VAL A 51 -1.97 -17.70 -22.70
C VAL A 51 -3.37 -18.10 -22.25
N PHE A 52 -4.28 -17.14 -22.08
CA PHE A 52 -5.67 -17.44 -21.71
C PHE A 52 -6.44 -18.09 -22.85
N LYS A 53 -6.25 -17.64 -24.10
CA LYS A 53 -6.86 -18.28 -25.29
C LYS A 53 -6.45 -19.76 -25.36
N LEU A 54 -5.15 -20.07 -25.20
CA LEU A 54 -4.65 -21.44 -25.18
C LEU A 54 -5.23 -22.26 -24.01
N ALA A 55 -5.38 -21.68 -22.82
CA ALA A 55 -5.97 -22.38 -21.69
C ALA A 55 -7.45 -22.72 -21.93
N VAL A 56 -8.20 -21.84 -22.60
CA VAL A 56 -9.59 -22.09 -23.01
C VAL A 56 -9.66 -23.21 -24.06
N GLU A 57 -8.81 -23.19 -25.08
CA GLU A 57 -8.72 -24.22 -26.12
C GLU A 57 -8.37 -25.59 -25.55
N ARG A 58 -7.53 -25.64 -24.51
CA ARG A 58 -7.18 -26.88 -23.78
C ARG A 58 -8.28 -27.36 -22.82
N GLY A 59 -9.45 -26.70 -22.79
CA GLY A 59 -10.57 -27.07 -21.92
C GLY A 59 -10.35 -26.76 -20.43
N GLN A 60 -9.36 -25.94 -20.09
CA GLN A 60 -9.01 -25.58 -18.70
C GLN A 60 -9.92 -24.48 -18.11
N LYS A 61 -10.92 -24.01 -18.86
CA LYS A 61 -11.88 -22.99 -18.36
C LYS A 61 -12.72 -23.57 -17.24
N VAL A 62 -12.59 -22.99 -16.05
CA VAL A 62 -13.31 -23.43 -14.86
C VAL A 62 -14.67 -22.72 -14.78
N LYS A 63 -15.76 -23.50 -14.56
CA LYS A 63 -17.13 -22.95 -14.42
C LYS A 63 -17.33 -22.16 -13.12
N THR A 64 -16.63 -22.57 -12.04
CA THR A 64 -16.73 -21.96 -10.70
C THR A 64 -15.33 -21.62 -10.17
N PRO A 65 -14.68 -20.55 -10.67
CA PRO A 65 -13.29 -20.20 -10.28
C PRO A 65 -13.13 -19.98 -8.77
N LEU A 66 -14.12 -19.40 -8.11
CA LEU A 66 -14.11 -19.16 -6.67
C LEU A 66 -13.95 -20.47 -5.87
N ALA A 67 -14.83 -21.44 -6.12
CA ALA A 67 -14.75 -22.74 -5.43
C ALA A 67 -13.44 -23.48 -5.74
N GLN A 68 -12.97 -23.38 -6.99
CA GLN A 68 -11.72 -24.00 -7.40
C GLN A 68 -10.51 -23.41 -6.67
N VAL A 69 -10.44 -22.09 -6.53
CA VAL A 69 -9.35 -21.41 -5.79
C VAL A 69 -9.26 -21.95 -4.35
N PHE A 70 -10.38 -22.01 -3.64
CA PHE A 70 -10.38 -22.52 -2.27
C PHE A 70 -10.01 -24.01 -2.15
N LYS A 71 -10.37 -24.83 -3.16
CA LYS A 71 -10.04 -26.25 -3.17
C LYS A 71 -8.58 -26.54 -3.51
N THR A 72 -8.04 -25.88 -4.54
CA THR A 72 -6.73 -26.22 -5.11
C THR A 72 -5.62 -25.25 -4.77
N SER A 73 -5.94 -23.98 -4.45
CA SER A 73 -4.97 -22.89 -4.29
C SER A 73 -5.07 -22.16 -2.94
N TRP A 74 -5.60 -22.82 -1.90
CA TRP A 74 -5.77 -22.21 -0.58
C TRP A 74 -4.44 -21.77 0.06
N ARG A 75 -3.35 -22.53 -0.18
CA ARG A 75 -2.00 -22.17 0.30
C ARG A 75 -1.53 -20.88 -0.36
N GLN A 76 -1.72 -20.76 -1.68
CA GLN A 76 -1.38 -19.56 -2.44
C GLN A 76 -2.23 -18.36 -1.99
N LEU A 77 -3.51 -18.56 -1.62
CA LEU A 77 -4.35 -17.51 -1.06
C LEU A 77 -3.77 -16.97 0.25
N ILE A 78 -3.36 -17.84 1.16
CA ILE A 78 -2.74 -17.44 2.43
C ILE A 78 -1.42 -16.71 2.16
N ILE A 79 -0.53 -17.31 1.38
CA ILE A 79 0.77 -16.71 1.04
C ILE A 79 0.56 -15.35 0.38
N GLY A 80 -0.28 -15.24 -0.66
CA GLY A 80 -0.53 -13.99 -1.36
C GLY A 80 -1.13 -12.90 -0.47
N THR A 81 -2.03 -13.28 0.46
CA THR A 81 -2.59 -12.35 1.44
C THR A 81 -1.50 -11.78 2.35
N PHE A 82 -0.66 -12.61 2.92
CA PHE A 82 0.39 -12.14 3.84
C PHE A 82 1.56 -11.47 3.13
N VAL A 83 1.87 -11.85 1.89
CA VAL A 83 2.87 -11.16 1.06
C VAL A 83 2.47 -9.68 0.84
N MET A 84 1.18 -9.37 0.72
CA MET A 84 0.66 -8.01 0.55
C MET A 84 0.46 -7.24 1.85
N LEU A 85 0.44 -7.91 3.01
CA LEU A 85 0.01 -7.34 4.28
C LEU A 85 0.84 -6.11 4.71
N ALA A 86 2.18 -6.23 4.70
CA ALA A 86 3.06 -5.13 5.10
C ALA A 86 2.89 -3.90 4.20
N THR A 87 2.73 -4.08 2.91
CA THR A 87 2.53 -3.00 1.94
C THR A 87 1.27 -2.20 2.25
N TYR A 88 0.15 -2.88 2.51
CA TYR A 88 -1.10 -2.21 2.88
C TYR A 88 -1.02 -1.54 4.25
N THR A 89 -0.48 -2.23 5.25
CA THR A 89 -0.32 -1.66 6.59
C THR A 89 0.54 -0.40 6.56
N LEU A 90 1.70 -0.45 5.89
CA LEU A 90 2.60 0.68 5.74
C LEU A 90 1.92 1.84 5.00
N PHE A 91 1.23 1.56 3.89
CA PHE A 91 0.55 2.60 3.11
C PHE A 91 -0.46 3.38 3.94
N TYR A 92 -1.34 2.69 4.67
CA TYR A 92 -2.39 3.37 5.43
C TYR A 92 -1.88 4.02 6.72
N ILE A 93 -0.80 3.52 7.31
CA ILE A 93 -0.09 4.23 8.38
C ILE A 93 0.50 5.53 7.82
N MET A 94 1.19 5.50 6.66
CA MET A 94 1.88 6.66 6.09
C MET A 94 0.98 7.67 5.38
N THR A 95 -0.23 7.29 4.96
CA THR A 95 -1.13 8.19 4.21
C THR A 95 -2.31 8.68 5.04
N THR A 96 -2.82 7.85 5.94
CA THR A 96 -4.04 8.16 6.70
C THR A 96 -3.75 8.46 8.16
N TRP A 97 -3.11 7.52 8.86
CA TRP A 97 -2.86 7.67 10.29
C TRP A 97 -1.85 8.80 10.59
N VAL A 98 -0.76 8.87 9.85
CA VAL A 98 0.31 9.86 10.08
C VAL A 98 -0.19 11.31 9.94
N VAL A 99 -1.18 11.57 9.08
CA VAL A 99 -1.82 12.89 8.94
C VAL A 99 -2.55 13.25 10.22
N SER A 100 -3.33 12.33 10.77
CA SER A 100 -4.07 12.56 12.03
C SER A 100 -3.14 12.74 13.22
N TYR A 101 -2.04 12.02 13.25
CA TYR A 101 -1.00 12.12 14.26
C TYR A 101 -0.21 13.43 14.15
N GLY A 102 0.31 13.76 12.98
CA GLY A 102 1.15 14.93 12.74
C GLY A 102 0.40 16.27 12.88
N THR A 103 -0.91 16.29 12.59
CA THR A 103 -1.77 17.48 12.75
C THR A 103 -2.38 17.59 14.15
N GLY A 104 -2.03 16.70 15.08
CA GLY A 104 -2.50 16.74 16.47
C GLY A 104 -3.94 16.30 16.70
N LYS A 105 -4.60 15.70 15.71
CA LYS A 105 -5.93 15.09 15.89
C LYS A 105 -5.88 13.85 16.77
N VAL A 106 -4.77 13.14 16.73
CA VAL A 106 -4.47 11.97 17.58
C VAL A 106 -3.28 12.33 18.45
N ALA A 107 -3.39 12.08 19.76
CA ALA A 107 -2.34 12.36 20.73
C ALA A 107 -1.55 11.08 21.07
N ASP A 108 -0.25 11.26 21.31
CA ASP A 108 0.57 10.24 21.96
C ASP A 108 0.38 10.29 23.47
N VAL A 109 0.30 9.15 24.14
CA VAL A 109 0.18 9.09 25.61
C VAL A 109 1.43 9.60 26.32
N ASN A 110 2.59 9.57 25.66
CA ASN A 110 3.89 9.88 26.26
C ASN A 110 4.35 11.32 26.05
N GLY A 111 3.56 12.18 25.36
CA GLY A 111 4.04 13.52 25.09
C GLY A 111 2.98 14.51 24.57
N PRO A 112 3.39 15.73 24.25
CA PRO A 112 2.51 16.75 23.72
C PRO A 112 1.96 16.35 22.34
N LYS A 113 0.81 16.91 21.95
CA LYS A 113 0.30 16.73 20.59
C LYS A 113 1.26 17.38 19.60
N LEU A 114 1.58 16.66 18.53
CA LEU A 114 2.15 17.29 17.35
C LEU A 114 1.09 18.23 16.76
N ALA A 115 1.47 19.45 16.45
CA ALA A 115 0.54 20.48 15.96
C ALA A 115 1.08 21.15 14.70
N ILE A 116 1.55 20.34 13.73
CA ILE A 116 1.96 20.85 12.43
C ILE A 116 0.69 21.31 11.70
N PRO A 117 0.66 22.55 11.18
CA PRO A 117 -0.50 23.04 10.41
C PRO A 117 -0.87 22.06 9.30
N TYR A 118 -2.16 21.89 9.06
CA TYR A 118 -2.66 20.85 8.14
C TYR A 118 -2.11 21.00 6.71
N THR A 119 -2.05 22.23 6.19
CA THR A 119 -1.50 22.55 4.87
C THR A 119 -0.02 22.21 4.78
N ASP A 120 0.77 22.62 5.78
CA ASP A 120 2.21 22.34 5.83
C ASP A 120 2.47 20.83 5.88
N PHE A 121 1.66 20.11 6.66
CA PHE A 121 1.77 18.64 6.72
C PHE A 121 1.45 17.98 5.37
N LEU A 122 0.46 18.49 4.63
CA LEU A 122 0.13 18.00 3.30
C LEU A 122 1.24 18.28 2.27
N GLU A 123 1.96 19.41 2.42
CA GLU A 123 3.13 19.70 1.58
C GLU A 123 4.26 18.71 1.82
N LEU A 124 4.57 18.41 3.09
CA LEU A 124 5.53 17.36 3.45
C LEU A 124 5.12 16.00 2.87
N GLN A 125 3.84 15.66 2.97
CA GLN A 125 3.32 14.41 2.41
C GLN A 125 3.40 14.38 0.88
N LEU A 126 3.18 15.51 0.20
CA LEU A 126 3.32 15.60 -1.25
C LEU A 126 4.76 15.30 -1.69
N ILE A 127 5.75 15.86 -0.98
CA ILE A 127 7.16 15.56 -1.23
C ILE A 127 7.43 14.05 -1.07
N ALA A 128 6.93 13.46 0.02
CA ALA A 128 7.12 12.04 0.29
C ALA A 128 6.44 11.12 -0.75
N VAL A 129 5.30 11.53 -1.32
CA VAL A 129 4.63 10.81 -2.42
C VAL A 129 5.48 10.80 -3.70
N LEU A 130 6.30 11.82 -3.95
CA LEU A 130 7.24 11.81 -5.09
C LEU A 130 8.29 10.72 -4.93
N PHE A 131 8.80 10.49 -3.70
CA PHE A 131 9.68 9.35 -3.42
C PHE A 131 9.01 8.01 -3.66
N PHE A 132 7.75 7.87 -3.22
CA PHE A 132 6.94 6.69 -3.52
C PHE A 132 6.86 6.43 -5.03
N ALA A 133 6.47 7.44 -5.81
CA ALA A 133 6.31 7.32 -7.26
C ALA A 133 7.63 7.00 -7.97
N ALA A 134 8.72 7.65 -7.56
CA ALA A 134 10.04 7.44 -8.16
C ALA A 134 10.61 6.05 -7.89
N LEU A 135 10.31 5.46 -6.73
CA LEU A 135 10.86 4.17 -6.32
C LEU A 135 10.07 2.96 -6.85
N ILE A 136 8.84 3.14 -7.34
CA ILE A 136 8.07 2.06 -7.98
C ILE A 136 8.82 1.46 -9.19
N PRO A 137 9.22 2.24 -10.21
CA PRO A 137 9.95 1.69 -11.36
C PRO A 137 11.32 1.14 -10.97
N VAL A 138 12.00 1.75 -10.01
CA VAL A 138 13.29 1.25 -9.51
C VAL A 138 13.12 -0.15 -8.93
N ALA A 139 12.08 -0.37 -8.13
CA ALA A 139 11.79 -1.69 -7.57
C ALA A 139 11.44 -2.72 -8.62
N GLY A 140 10.71 -2.34 -9.68
CA GLY A 140 10.45 -3.20 -10.83
C GLY A 140 11.75 -3.67 -11.49
N LEU A 141 12.64 -2.73 -11.81
CA LEU A 141 13.94 -3.04 -12.41
C LEU A 141 14.83 -3.93 -11.50
N LEU A 142 14.82 -3.68 -10.19
CA LEU A 142 15.56 -4.53 -9.24
C LEU A 142 14.97 -5.94 -9.18
N ALA A 143 13.66 -6.07 -9.18
CA ALA A 143 12.97 -7.36 -9.15
C ALA A 143 13.19 -8.17 -10.44
N ASP A 144 13.23 -7.51 -11.58
CA ASP A 144 13.55 -8.16 -12.87
C ASP A 144 15.01 -8.60 -12.93
N LYS A 145 15.94 -7.83 -12.34
CA LYS A 145 17.37 -8.14 -12.36
C LYS A 145 17.76 -9.22 -11.34
N TYR A 146 17.30 -9.09 -10.09
CA TYR A 146 17.77 -9.93 -8.98
C TYR A 146 16.77 -11.04 -8.59
N GLY A 147 15.57 -11.00 -9.15
CA GLY A 147 14.45 -11.85 -8.75
C GLY A 147 13.45 -11.13 -7.87
N ARG A 148 12.20 -11.54 -7.96
CA ARG A 148 11.10 -10.87 -7.25
C ARG A 148 11.11 -11.15 -5.76
N ARG A 149 11.31 -12.42 -5.40
CA ARG A 149 11.36 -12.88 -4.02
C ARG A 149 12.52 -12.26 -3.22
N PRO A 150 13.80 -12.31 -3.64
CA PRO A 150 14.91 -11.75 -2.87
C PRO A 150 14.79 -10.23 -2.76
N THR A 151 14.35 -9.52 -3.79
CA THR A 151 14.12 -8.09 -3.75
C THR A 151 13.08 -7.72 -2.69
N LEU A 152 11.94 -8.41 -2.66
CA LEU A 152 10.90 -8.18 -1.66
C LEU A 152 11.34 -8.56 -0.25
N ILE A 153 12.14 -9.60 -0.07
CA ILE A 153 12.69 -9.99 1.25
C ILE A 153 13.55 -8.85 1.81
N VAL A 154 14.46 -8.30 1.02
CA VAL A 154 15.35 -7.20 1.47
C VAL A 154 14.53 -5.95 1.83
N ILE A 155 13.56 -5.57 0.98
CA ILE A 155 12.72 -4.41 1.22
C ILE A 155 11.83 -4.63 2.47
N THR A 156 11.24 -5.80 2.62
CA THR A 156 10.39 -6.12 3.79
C THR A 156 11.21 -6.15 5.08
N ALA A 157 12.45 -6.64 5.05
CA ALA A 157 13.36 -6.54 6.18
C ALA A 157 13.66 -5.09 6.55
N ALA A 158 13.82 -4.21 5.56
CA ALA A 158 13.97 -2.77 5.81
C ALA A 158 12.69 -2.16 6.41
N ILE A 159 11.49 -2.65 6.05
CA ILE A 159 10.22 -2.21 6.69
C ILE A 159 10.17 -2.65 8.16
N VAL A 160 10.66 -3.84 8.51
CA VAL A 160 10.77 -4.26 9.93
C VAL A 160 11.65 -3.28 10.70
N LEU A 161 12.85 -2.97 10.18
CA LEU A 161 13.76 -2.01 10.82
C LEU A 161 13.15 -0.61 10.92
N PHE A 162 12.47 -0.16 9.87
CA PHE A 162 11.76 1.11 9.87
C PHE A 162 10.65 1.13 10.93
N GLY A 163 9.87 0.07 11.05
CA GLY A 163 8.87 -0.05 12.12
C GLY A 163 9.49 0.11 13.51
N LEU A 164 10.60 -0.58 13.79
CA LEU A 164 11.31 -0.48 15.07
C LEU A 164 11.91 0.92 15.33
N SER A 165 12.11 1.73 14.30
CA SER A 165 12.65 3.10 14.41
C SER A 165 11.60 4.19 14.63
N PHE A 166 10.30 3.86 14.68
CA PHE A 166 9.19 4.85 14.81
C PHE A 166 9.36 5.80 15.99
N HIS A 167 9.74 5.27 17.15
CA HIS A 167 9.97 6.09 18.33
C HIS A 167 11.05 7.17 18.09
N TRP A 168 12.11 6.84 17.38
CA TRP A 168 13.19 7.80 17.09
C TRP A 168 12.77 8.95 16.16
N PHE A 169 11.91 8.67 15.16
CA PHE A 169 11.46 9.67 14.20
C PHE A 169 10.25 10.48 14.67
N ALA A 170 9.30 9.83 15.30
CA ALA A 170 7.96 10.35 15.54
C ALA A 170 7.63 10.57 17.02
N ASP A 171 8.61 10.46 17.92
CA ASP A 171 8.44 10.79 19.34
C ASP A 171 8.02 12.27 19.48
N PRO A 172 6.86 12.55 20.12
CA PRO A 172 6.31 13.89 20.20
C PRO A 172 7.20 14.89 20.93
N SER A 173 8.09 14.42 21.83
CA SER A 173 9.04 15.30 22.56
C SER A 173 10.18 15.81 21.69
N SER A 174 10.52 15.11 20.61
CA SER A 174 11.65 15.42 19.73
C SER A 174 11.25 15.60 18.26
N ALA A 175 9.97 15.43 17.92
CA ALA A 175 9.48 15.54 16.56
C ALA A 175 9.58 16.99 16.03
N SER A 176 9.97 17.10 14.78
CA SER A 176 10.01 18.36 14.02
C SER A 176 9.49 18.11 12.62
N ALA A 177 9.10 19.18 11.90
CA ALA A 177 8.65 19.05 10.50
C ALA A 177 9.70 18.33 9.63
N GLY A 178 11.00 18.60 9.83
CA GLY A 178 12.08 17.94 9.12
C GLY A 178 12.18 16.45 9.43
N LYS A 179 12.06 16.04 10.71
CA LYS A 179 12.03 14.61 11.08
C LYS A 179 10.80 13.90 10.50
N MET A 180 9.63 14.55 10.52
CA MET A 180 8.40 14.00 9.94
C MET A 180 8.52 13.87 8.42
N LEU A 181 9.17 14.81 7.74
CA LEU A 181 9.44 14.69 6.31
C LEU A 181 10.31 13.46 6.01
N VAL A 182 11.43 13.30 6.71
CA VAL A 182 12.33 12.13 6.52
C VAL A 182 11.56 10.84 6.82
N PHE A 183 10.81 10.81 7.91
CA PHE A 183 9.98 9.67 8.28
C PHE A 183 9.01 9.27 7.18
N MET A 184 8.28 10.24 6.61
CA MET A 184 7.34 9.98 5.51
C MET A 184 8.06 9.62 4.20
N CYS A 185 9.18 10.24 3.87
CA CYS A 185 9.95 9.90 2.67
C CYS A 185 10.49 8.47 2.73
N VAL A 186 11.01 8.04 3.88
CA VAL A 186 11.47 6.66 4.08
C VAL A 186 10.29 5.68 4.02
N GLY A 187 9.22 5.96 4.76
CA GLY A 187 8.05 5.07 4.80
C GLY A 187 7.36 4.91 3.44
N LEU A 188 7.07 6.02 2.76
CA LEU A 188 6.47 5.99 1.41
C LEU A 188 7.47 5.48 0.35
N GLY A 189 8.76 5.74 0.51
CA GLY A 189 9.80 5.16 -0.34
C GLY A 189 9.84 3.63 -0.25
N LEU A 190 9.88 3.08 0.96
CA LEU A 190 9.79 1.62 1.19
C LEU A 190 8.50 1.02 0.63
N MET A 191 7.38 1.74 0.76
CA MET A 191 6.11 1.32 0.16
C MET A 191 6.19 1.29 -1.36
N GLY A 192 6.80 2.29 -2.01
CA GLY A 192 7.03 2.29 -3.46
C GLY A 192 7.87 1.12 -3.93
N LEU A 193 8.91 0.79 -3.18
CA LEU A 193 9.77 -0.36 -3.45
C LEU A 193 9.04 -1.71 -3.33
N THR A 194 8.06 -1.86 -2.45
CA THR A 194 7.24 -3.09 -2.39
C THR A 194 6.18 -3.11 -3.49
N PHE A 195 5.57 -1.97 -3.80
CA PHE A 195 4.42 -1.89 -4.69
C PHE A 195 4.77 -2.25 -6.14
N GLY A 196 5.97 -1.87 -6.62
CA GLY A 196 6.43 -2.17 -7.97
C GLY A 196 6.36 -3.66 -8.32
N PRO A 197 7.08 -4.54 -7.61
CA PRO A 197 7.09 -5.98 -7.90
C PRO A 197 5.76 -6.70 -7.61
N MET A 198 4.93 -6.19 -6.68
CA MET A 198 3.70 -6.85 -6.23
C MET A 198 2.67 -7.05 -7.34
N SER A 199 2.59 -6.12 -8.30
CA SER A 199 1.68 -6.22 -9.44
C SER A 199 1.93 -7.47 -10.29
N ALA A 200 3.16 -7.95 -10.33
CA ALA A 200 3.55 -9.16 -11.04
C ALA A 200 3.49 -10.41 -10.13
N VAL A 201 4.04 -10.32 -8.93
CA VAL A 201 4.15 -11.45 -7.99
C VAL A 201 2.79 -12.05 -7.64
N LEU A 202 1.81 -11.21 -7.35
CA LEU A 202 0.52 -11.71 -6.88
C LEU A 202 -0.22 -12.56 -7.91
N PRO A 203 -0.37 -12.16 -9.19
CA PRO A 203 -0.94 -13.03 -10.23
C PRO A 203 -0.12 -14.30 -10.50
N GLU A 204 1.21 -14.24 -10.40
CA GLU A 204 2.10 -15.37 -10.67
C GLU A 204 2.03 -16.48 -9.62
N LEU A 205 1.49 -16.21 -8.44
CA LEU A 205 1.25 -17.24 -7.42
C LEU A 205 0.15 -18.24 -7.81
N PHE A 206 -0.70 -17.89 -8.78
CA PHE A 206 -1.90 -18.65 -9.09
C PHE A 206 -1.86 -19.27 -10.49
N PRO A 207 -2.37 -20.52 -10.64
CA PRO A 207 -2.60 -21.12 -11.94
C PRO A 207 -3.45 -20.25 -12.86
N THR A 208 -3.18 -20.31 -14.17
CA THR A 208 -3.80 -19.43 -15.17
C THR A 208 -5.34 -19.46 -15.13
N ASN A 209 -5.94 -20.61 -14.90
CA ASN A 209 -7.39 -20.80 -14.88
C ASN A 209 -8.12 -20.15 -13.67
N VAL A 210 -7.40 -19.80 -12.60
CA VAL A 210 -7.93 -19.16 -11.38
C VAL A 210 -7.15 -17.92 -10.98
N ARG A 211 -6.17 -17.49 -11.78
CA ARG A 211 -5.23 -16.39 -11.49
C ARG A 211 -5.92 -15.09 -11.09
N TYR A 212 -6.88 -14.65 -11.90
CA TYR A 212 -7.63 -13.42 -11.62
C TYR A 212 -8.41 -13.50 -10.29
N THR A 213 -9.10 -14.60 -10.06
CA THR A 213 -9.90 -14.80 -8.85
C THR A 213 -9.02 -14.94 -7.62
N GLY A 214 -7.94 -15.73 -7.70
CA GLY A 214 -7.02 -15.95 -6.59
C GLY A 214 -6.27 -14.69 -6.19
N SER A 215 -5.69 -13.98 -7.16
CA SER A 215 -5.01 -12.70 -6.90
C SER A 215 -5.98 -11.64 -6.35
N GLY A 216 -7.20 -11.55 -6.90
CA GLY A 216 -8.23 -10.63 -6.42
C GLY A 216 -8.64 -10.90 -4.97
N ILE A 217 -8.83 -12.17 -4.56
CA ILE A 217 -9.16 -12.53 -3.18
C ILE A 217 -7.99 -12.17 -2.25
N SER A 218 -6.76 -12.56 -2.59
CA SER A 218 -5.59 -12.26 -1.77
C SER A 218 -5.38 -10.76 -1.60
N TYR A 219 -5.52 -9.99 -2.69
CA TYR A 219 -5.42 -8.53 -2.69
C TYR A 219 -6.45 -7.89 -1.75
N ASN A 220 -7.73 -8.26 -1.89
CA ASN A 220 -8.79 -7.68 -1.06
C ASN A 220 -8.69 -8.11 0.41
N THR A 221 -8.34 -9.38 0.68
CA THR A 221 -8.15 -9.86 2.06
C THR A 221 -6.99 -9.13 2.73
N ALA A 222 -5.86 -8.96 2.05
CA ALA A 222 -4.74 -8.18 2.56
C ALA A 222 -5.11 -6.71 2.79
N SER A 223 -5.90 -6.12 1.89
CA SER A 223 -6.42 -4.76 2.04
C SER A 223 -7.31 -4.63 3.28
N ILE A 224 -8.21 -5.58 3.55
CA ILE A 224 -9.04 -5.55 4.76
C ILE A 224 -8.15 -5.61 6.01
N LEU A 225 -7.20 -6.53 6.07
CA LEU A 225 -6.33 -6.73 7.23
C LEU A 225 -5.34 -5.58 7.44
N GLY A 226 -4.76 -5.06 6.37
CA GLY A 226 -3.74 -4.02 6.43
C GLY A 226 -4.29 -2.60 6.30
N ALA A 227 -5.28 -2.38 5.44
CA ALA A 227 -5.78 -1.05 5.14
C ALA A 227 -6.92 -0.60 6.06
N ALA A 228 -7.96 -1.42 6.17
CA ALA A 228 -9.14 -1.02 6.94
C ALA A 228 -8.87 -0.97 8.45
N VAL A 229 -8.06 -1.89 8.95
CA VAL A 229 -7.82 -2.07 10.39
C VAL A 229 -6.64 -1.22 10.89
N ALA A 230 -5.60 -1.00 10.06
CA ALA A 230 -4.35 -0.39 10.50
C ALA A 230 -4.51 1.03 11.12
N PRO A 231 -5.28 1.97 10.57
CA PRO A 231 -5.41 3.30 11.18
C PRO A 231 -6.07 3.26 12.57
N PHE A 232 -7.02 2.35 12.79
CA PHE A 232 -7.70 2.19 14.07
C PHE A 232 -6.75 1.60 15.12
N ILE A 233 -6.05 0.52 14.78
CA ILE A 233 -5.05 -0.10 15.67
C ILE A 233 -3.94 0.92 15.98
N ALA A 234 -3.43 1.62 14.98
CA ALA A 234 -2.38 2.61 15.17
C ALA A 234 -2.82 3.76 16.09
N THR A 235 -4.07 4.24 15.92
CA THR A 235 -4.65 5.27 16.80
C THR A 235 -4.80 4.77 18.23
N TRP A 236 -5.30 3.56 18.43
CA TRP A 236 -5.41 2.95 19.76
C TRP A 236 -4.04 2.74 20.40
N LEU A 237 -3.07 2.21 19.68
CA LEU A 237 -1.72 1.96 20.18
C LEU A 237 -1.02 3.25 20.60
N VAL A 238 -1.07 4.30 19.78
CA VAL A 238 -0.41 5.57 20.13
C VAL A 238 -1.06 6.23 21.33
N SER A 239 -2.37 6.18 21.45
CA SER A 239 -3.11 6.78 22.57
C SER A 239 -2.96 5.99 23.87
N SER A 240 -2.65 4.69 23.81
CA SER A 240 -2.54 3.83 24.99
C SER A 240 -1.11 3.52 25.40
N TYR A 241 -0.19 3.41 24.44
CA TYR A 241 1.17 2.91 24.66
C TYR A 241 2.26 3.78 24.02
N GLY A 242 1.90 4.71 23.13
CA GLY A 242 2.81 5.61 22.43
C GLY A 242 3.21 5.13 21.02
N VAL A 243 3.83 6.04 20.28
CA VAL A 243 4.15 5.88 18.84
C VAL A 243 5.07 4.68 18.54
N GLY A 244 5.95 4.32 19.46
CA GLY A 244 6.81 3.15 19.30
C GLY A 244 6.02 1.86 19.07
N TRP A 245 4.86 1.70 19.70
CA TRP A 245 4.01 0.52 19.54
C TRP A 245 3.30 0.45 18.19
N VAL A 246 3.06 1.60 17.58
CA VAL A 246 2.60 1.64 16.16
C VAL A 246 3.67 1.07 15.25
N GLY A 247 4.93 1.40 15.51
CA GLY A 247 6.06 0.83 14.79
C GLY A 247 6.22 -0.68 15.02
N VAL A 248 6.02 -1.16 16.24
CA VAL A 248 6.00 -2.60 16.55
C VAL A 248 4.88 -3.33 15.80
N TYR A 249 3.69 -2.75 15.72
CA TYR A 249 2.58 -3.30 14.93
C TYR A 249 2.97 -3.44 13.44
N LEU A 250 3.58 -2.40 12.85
CA LEU A 250 4.09 -2.47 11.48
C LEU A 250 5.18 -3.55 11.34
N ALA A 251 6.10 -3.64 12.30
CA ALA A 251 7.16 -4.64 12.28
C ALA A 251 6.61 -6.07 12.36
N ILE A 252 5.55 -6.32 13.13
CA ILE A 252 4.86 -7.62 13.17
C ILE A 252 4.21 -7.92 11.82
N ALA A 253 3.49 -6.98 11.22
CA ALA A 253 2.89 -7.16 9.89
C ALA A 253 3.97 -7.45 8.82
N ALA A 254 5.10 -6.74 8.90
CA ALA A 254 6.23 -6.97 8.00
C ALA A 254 6.93 -8.32 8.26
N ALA A 255 7.03 -8.77 9.50
CA ALA A 255 7.57 -10.10 9.83
C ALA A 255 6.69 -11.22 9.26
N LEU A 256 5.36 -11.11 9.35
CA LEU A 256 4.42 -12.05 8.72
C LEU A 256 4.57 -12.06 7.19
N THR A 257 4.73 -10.89 6.57
CA THR A 257 5.04 -10.79 5.14
C THR A 257 6.39 -11.45 4.82
N LEU A 258 7.42 -11.22 5.64
CA LEU A 258 8.75 -11.82 5.45
C LEU A 258 8.70 -13.35 5.50
N ILE A 259 7.98 -13.91 6.47
CA ILE A 259 7.76 -15.36 6.58
C ILE A 259 7.09 -15.89 5.30
N SER A 260 6.06 -15.21 4.82
CA SER A 260 5.35 -15.61 3.60
C SER A 260 6.23 -15.54 2.34
N LEU A 261 7.09 -14.53 2.24
CA LEU A 261 8.07 -14.40 1.16
C LEU A 261 9.15 -15.50 1.23
N ILE A 262 9.55 -15.94 2.43
CA ILE A 262 10.50 -17.05 2.61
C ILE A 262 9.88 -18.38 2.15
N ILE A 263 8.59 -18.58 2.44
CA ILE A 263 7.86 -19.81 2.04
C ILE A 263 7.53 -19.78 0.54
N MET A 264 7.32 -18.59 -0.04
CA MET A 264 7.00 -18.41 -1.45
C MET A 264 8.13 -18.88 -2.35
N LYS A 265 7.81 -19.52 -3.46
CA LYS A 265 8.79 -19.84 -4.51
C LYS A 265 9.09 -18.59 -5.35
N GLU A 266 10.31 -18.52 -5.92
CA GLU A 266 10.63 -17.48 -6.91
C GLU A 266 9.76 -17.64 -8.15
N THR A 267 9.25 -16.53 -8.67
CA THR A 267 8.29 -16.53 -9.78
C THR A 267 8.85 -15.95 -11.07
N ARG A 268 10.01 -15.27 -11.03
CA ARG A 268 10.59 -14.55 -12.18
C ARG A 268 10.75 -15.41 -13.46
N ASP A 269 11.27 -16.61 -13.30
CA ASP A 269 11.65 -17.48 -14.42
C ASP A 269 10.58 -18.57 -14.73
N GLN A 270 9.41 -18.50 -14.08
CA GLN A 270 8.32 -19.43 -14.36
C GLN A 270 7.60 -19.04 -15.65
N SER A 271 7.53 -19.97 -16.60
CA SER A 271 6.68 -19.76 -17.75
C SER A 271 5.22 -19.71 -17.29
N LEU A 272 4.48 -18.70 -17.73
CA LEU A 272 3.06 -18.54 -17.38
C LEU A 272 2.20 -19.72 -17.87
N ASP A 273 2.74 -20.57 -18.76
CA ASP A 273 2.11 -21.76 -19.31
C ASP A 273 2.26 -23.00 -18.41
N SER A 274 3.20 -22.98 -17.45
CA SER A 274 3.53 -24.11 -16.57
C SER A 274 2.92 -24.02 -15.17
N VAL A 275 2.18 -22.96 -14.90
CA VAL A 275 1.53 -22.72 -13.60
C VAL A 275 0.03 -22.99 -13.67
#